data_c4934993bcf1d1eb53ec495763f549dc
#
_entry.id   c4934993bcf1d1eb53ec495763f549dc
#
_cell.length_a   1.000
_cell.length_b   1.000
_cell.length_c   1.000
_cell.angle_alpha   90.00
_cell.angle_beta   90.00
_cell.angle_gamma   90.00
#
_symmetry.space_group_name_H-M   'P 1'
#
loop_
_entity.id
_entity.type
_entity.pdbx_description
1 polymer ?
#
loop_
_entity_poly.entity_id
_entity_poly.type
_entity_poly.pdbx_seq_one_letter_code
_entity_poly.pdbx_strand_id
1 'polypeptide(L)'
;MTELALSAIPGRATTTLVSPTHTRWLLLGLALATGMEFYTFDSVNLVLADMTGTLGLSADEASWLLTVYSSSLFIGVPVSIWLAGHVGYKRFLIATTILFAIASMGCAVSSSLETLLTWRAIQGFAGAGLVNWWRASVYLLMPKPQRSPSLMRISTVLYLSSAAGLLMSGFLTDRFDWRLIFLPNLLYAAGAVCLLLRYYPTIAPPSPSRVARTDWPGIMLLAIALIALQIVLNRGQIDDWFGSRLIRNLAGTSAAALGLFLLWQYSPQNRAPLLDLVLIRDRRVMSAILIGVFTGMILSGSLFVLPEFLRNISEHTYSATQTGQIICVYALTAAAVRPLMVPVIAHIGQRKTIVFALLMLIASMLLLQRFLTTGTSTGYYFLPLVLYGLCLSPLLPAVGSGTVAQIAQDKLLDGVSLYMTFRQFGASLGVALLNILLAHRETLHSSRLFDHLHSQDAATLASLASRSANAVAHGYSPAGAAGLALGQLAEAAKQQAATLSYADAFSFMALIGIVALCFVPLIPPTPVIRK
;
A
#
# COMPACT_ATOMS: atom_id res chain seq x y z
N MET A 1 7.48 -48.12 27.62
CA MET A 1 6.39 -47.57 28.46
C MET A 1 6.65 -46.11 28.87
N THR A 2 7.15 -45.26 27.98
CA THR A 2 7.47 -43.83 28.25
C THR A 2 6.91 -42.84 27.23
N GLU A 3 6.04 -43.29 26.32
CA GLU A 3 5.41 -42.41 25.32
C GLU A 3 3.93 -42.06 25.59
N LEU A 4 3.30 -42.68 26.58
CA LEU A 4 1.86 -42.49 26.87
C LEU A 4 1.55 -41.45 27.97
N ALA A 5 2.57 -40.81 28.58
CA ALA A 5 2.38 -39.86 29.68
C ALA A 5 2.43 -38.38 29.27
N LEU A 6 2.60 -38.05 27.98
CA LEU A 6 2.73 -36.68 27.51
C LEU A 6 1.47 -36.12 26.79
N SER A 7 0.34 -36.86 26.82
CA SER A 7 -0.90 -36.47 26.13
C SER A 7 -1.93 -35.75 27.01
N ALA A 8 -1.63 -35.43 28.26
CA ALA A 8 -2.61 -34.87 29.20
C ALA A 8 -2.31 -33.43 29.65
N ILE A 9 -1.80 -32.55 28.78
CA ILE A 9 -1.77 -31.10 29.05
C ILE A 9 -2.87 -30.43 28.24
N PRO A 10 -3.98 -29.94 28.84
CA PRO A 10 -5.03 -29.21 28.12
C PRO A 10 -4.45 -27.86 27.66
N GLY A 11 -4.29 -27.68 26.35
CA GLY A 11 -3.82 -26.42 25.73
C GLY A 11 -2.76 -26.55 24.66
N ARG A 12 -2.18 -27.72 24.42
CA ARG A 12 -1.41 -27.97 23.20
C ARG A 12 -2.36 -28.31 22.07
N ALA A 13 -2.64 -27.29 21.19
CA ALA A 13 -3.14 -27.60 19.87
C ALA A 13 -2.24 -28.68 19.28
N THR A 14 -2.79 -29.86 19.06
CA THR A 14 -2.15 -30.93 18.29
C THR A 14 -1.79 -30.30 16.96
N THR A 15 -0.50 -30.00 16.76
CA THR A 15 0.07 -29.67 15.45
C THR A 15 -0.16 -30.90 14.60
N THR A 16 -1.30 -30.97 13.93
CA THR A 16 -1.53 -31.89 12.84
C THR A 16 -0.45 -31.57 11.82
N LEU A 17 0.56 -32.44 11.76
CA LEU A 17 1.62 -32.37 10.77
C LEU A 17 0.95 -32.45 9.41
N VAL A 18 0.68 -31.30 8.83
CA VAL A 18 0.16 -31.20 7.45
C VAL A 18 1.25 -31.81 6.57
N SER A 19 0.91 -32.80 5.78
CA SER A 19 1.89 -33.43 4.89
C SER A 19 2.57 -32.36 4.01
N PRO A 20 3.82 -32.53 3.59
CA PRO A 20 4.55 -31.55 2.80
C PRO A 20 3.80 -31.10 1.53
N THR A 21 3.06 -32.03 0.90
CA THR A 21 2.24 -31.76 -0.30
C THR A 21 1.02 -30.89 0.06
N HIS A 22 0.33 -31.20 1.15
CA HIS A 22 -0.82 -30.40 1.61
C HIS A 22 -0.37 -28.98 2.01
N THR A 23 0.82 -28.84 2.62
CA THR A 23 1.39 -27.54 2.97
C THR A 23 1.60 -26.66 1.74
N ARG A 24 2.11 -27.18 0.63
CA ARG A 24 2.32 -26.40 -0.61
C ARG A 24 1.02 -25.84 -1.18
N TRP A 25 -0.02 -26.68 -1.26
CA TRP A 25 -1.33 -26.26 -1.76
C TRP A 25 -2.04 -25.28 -0.83
N LEU A 26 -1.90 -25.47 0.48
CA LEU A 26 -2.39 -24.50 1.47
C LEU A 26 -1.74 -23.13 1.31
N LEU A 27 -0.40 -23.09 1.19
CA LEU A 27 0.32 -21.82 0.99
C LEU A 27 -0.07 -21.15 -0.33
N LEU A 28 -0.28 -21.93 -1.39
CA LEU A 28 -0.76 -21.41 -2.68
C LEU A 28 -2.17 -20.82 -2.54
N GLY A 29 -3.09 -21.51 -1.85
CA GLY A 29 -4.44 -21.00 -1.60
C GLY A 29 -4.43 -19.68 -0.81
N LEU A 30 -3.60 -19.57 0.21
CA LEU A 30 -3.39 -18.32 0.96
C LEU A 30 -2.79 -17.21 0.09
N ALA A 31 -1.83 -17.57 -0.75
CA ALA A 31 -1.17 -16.63 -1.65
C ALA A 31 -2.12 -16.10 -2.73
N LEU A 32 -2.96 -16.96 -3.32
CA LEU A 32 -3.96 -16.54 -4.30
C LEU A 32 -5.03 -15.64 -3.66
N ALA A 33 -5.56 -16.01 -2.47
CA ALA A 33 -6.53 -15.20 -1.77
C ALA A 33 -6.01 -13.78 -1.50
N THR A 34 -4.78 -13.65 -0.99
CA THR A 34 -4.17 -12.34 -0.72
C THR A 34 -3.68 -11.67 -2.01
N GLY A 35 -3.26 -12.44 -3.00
CA GLY A 35 -2.81 -11.96 -4.30
C GLY A 35 -3.85 -11.12 -5.03
N MET A 36 -5.15 -11.40 -4.83
CA MET A 36 -6.25 -10.58 -5.35
C MET A 36 -6.14 -9.12 -4.92
N GLU A 37 -5.81 -8.90 -3.65
CA GLU A 37 -5.68 -7.54 -3.10
C GLU A 37 -4.47 -6.82 -3.69
N PHE A 38 -3.30 -7.48 -3.73
CA PHE A 38 -2.09 -6.92 -4.35
C PHE A 38 -2.28 -6.62 -5.83
N TYR A 39 -2.90 -7.54 -6.56
CA TYR A 39 -3.29 -7.35 -7.96
C TYR A 39 -4.18 -6.11 -8.11
N THR A 40 -5.26 -6.02 -7.34
CA THR A 40 -6.27 -4.96 -7.47
C THR A 40 -5.73 -3.60 -7.05
N PHE A 41 -4.92 -3.55 -5.99
CA PHE A 41 -4.33 -2.31 -5.49
C PHE A 41 -3.48 -1.64 -6.58
N ASP A 42 -2.56 -2.38 -7.19
CA ASP A 42 -1.68 -1.85 -8.22
C ASP A 42 -2.43 -1.58 -9.54
N SER A 43 -3.40 -2.43 -9.90
CA SER A 43 -4.23 -2.25 -11.09
C SER A 43 -5.02 -0.95 -11.06
N VAL A 44 -5.70 -0.66 -9.96
CA VAL A 44 -6.55 0.54 -9.85
C VAL A 44 -5.71 1.81 -9.80
N ASN A 45 -4.58 1.79 -9.09
CA ASN A 45 -3.68 2.95 -9.09
C ASN A 45 -3.14 3.28 -10.49
N LEU A 46 -2.85 2.25 -11.31
CA LEU A 46 -2.36 2.44 -12.66
C LEU A 46 -3.40 3.06 -13.60
N VAL A 47 -4.66 2.61 -13.51
CA VAL A 47 -5.72 2.98 -14.45
C VAL A 47 -6.66 4.07 -13.94
N LEU A 48 -6.33 4.72 -12.83
CA LEU A 48 -7.17 5.74 -12.21
C LEU A 48 -7.51 6.88 -13.19
N ALA A 49 -6.54 7.31 -13.99
CA ALA A 49 -6.73 8.35 -15.00
C ALA A 49 -7.77 7.93 -16.08
N ASP A 50 -7.73 6.66 -16.51
CA ASP A 50 -8.69 6.13 -17.50
C ASP A 50 -10.10 6.02 -16.90
N MET A 51 -10.22 5.62 -15.63
CA MET A 51 -11.49 5.61 -14.90
C MET A 51 -12.07 7.01 -14.81
N THR A 52 -11.24 8.00 -14.49
CA THR A 52 -11.62 9.41 -14.39
C THR A 52 -12.13 9.93 -15.74
N GLY A 53 -11.39 9.69 -16.82
CA GLY A 53 -11.77 10.12 -18.16
C GLY A 53 -13.06 9.47 -18.67
N THR A 54 -13.20 8.14 -18.47
CA THR A 54 -14.36 7.39 -18.98
C THR A 54 -15.67 7.73 -18.24
N LEU A 55 -15.59 7.97 -16.93
CA LEU A 55 -16.75 8.30 -16.11
C LEU A 55 -17.04 9.81 -16.08
N GLY A 56 -16.21 10.64 -16.75
CA GLY A 56 -16.34 12.10 -16.74
C GLY A 56 -16.16 12.72 -15.35
N LEU A 57 -15.32 12.11 -14.51
CA LEU A 57 -15.11 12.54 -13.13
C LEU A 57 -14.12 13.71 -13.08
N SER A 58 -14.32 14.60 -12.12
CA SER A 58 -13.27 15.53 -11.69
C SER A 58 -12.16 14.79 -10.95
N ALA A 59 -10.97 15.40 -10.86
CA ALA A 59 -9.87 14.86 -10.06
C ALA A 59 -10.28 14.67 -8.58
N ASP A 60 -11.15 15.54 -8.10
CA ASP A 60 -11.74 15.50 -6.77
C ASP A 60 -12.59 14.24 -6.56
N GLU A 61 -13.50 13.96 -7.46
CA GLU A 61 -14.35 12.77 -7.41
C GLU A 61 -13.53 11.48 -7.56
N ALA A 62 -12.50 11.47 -8.42
CA ALA A 62 -11.61 10.33 -8.57
C ALA A 62 -10.85 9.98 -7.28
N SER A 63 -10.47 10.98 -6.48
CA SER A 63 -9.80 10.77 -5.20
C SER A 63 -10.61 9.94 -4.22
N TRP A 64 -11.95 9.98 -4.30
CA TRP A 64 -12.84 9.18 -3.46
C TRP A 64 -12.72 7.68 -3.73
N LEU A 65 -12.36 7.26 -4.95
CA LEU A 65 -12.17 5.84 -5.27
C LEU A 65 -11.06 5.19 -4.44
N LEU A 66 -9.97 5.91 -4.21
CA LEU A 66 -8.87 5.45 -3.36
C LEU A 66 -9.18 5.65 -1.88
N THR A 67 -9.80 6.77 -1.53
CA THR A 67 -10.14 7.13 -0.14
C THR A 67 -11.11 6.13 0.48
N VAL A 68 -12.21 5.80 -0.21
CA VAL A 68 -13.23 4.87 0.29
C VAL A 68 -12.66 3.45 0.45
N TYR A 69 -11.89 2.98 -0.54
CA TYR A 69 -11.21 1.68 -0.44
C TYR A 69 -10.24 1.62 0.74
N SER A 70 -9.35 2.60 0.86
CA SER A 70 -8.33 2.66 1.92
C SER A 70 -8.96 2.80 3.30
N SER A 71 -10.02 3.62 3.45
CA SER A 71 -10.77 3.79 4.69
C SER A 71 -11.42 2.48 5.13
N SER A 72 -12.09 1.79 4.19
CA SER A 72 -12.75 0.51 4.47
C SER A 72 -11.75 -0.59 4.82
N LEU A 73 -10.61 -0.63 4.13
CA LEU A 73 -9.50 -1.53 4.44
C LEU A 73 -8.95 -1.25 5.85
N PHE A 74 -8.76 0.02 6.19
CA PHE A 74 -8.20 0.41 7.47
C PHE A 74 -9.08 -0.01 8.65
N ILE A 75 -10.40 0.18 8.53
CA ILE A 75 -11.38 -0.28 9.54
C ILE A 75 -11.45 -1.80 9.57
N GLY A 76 -11.45 -2.42 8.40
CA GLY A 76 -11.54 -3.87 8.27
C GLY A 76 -10.40 -4.63 8.96
N VAL A 77 -9.19 -4.02 9.09
CA VAL A 77 -8.03 -4.65 9.73
C VAL A 77 -8.32 -5.11 11.17
N PRO A 78 -8.70 -4.25 12.11
CA PRO A 78 -9.00 -4.68 13.48
C PRO A 78 -10.27 -5.54 13.56
N VAL A 79 -11.30 -5.23 12.76
CA VAL A 79 -12.55 -5.99 12.71
C VAL A 79 -12.34 -7.41 12.20
N SER A 80 -11.44 -7.60 11.25
CA SER A 80 -11.15 -8.92 10.67
C SER A 80 -10.65 -9.93 11.70
N ILE A 81 -9.87 -9.48 12.68
CA ILE A 81 -9.33 -10.34 13.74
C ILE A 81 -10.44 -10.82 14.65
N TRP A 82 -11.31 -9.91 15.06
CA TRP A 82 -12.46 -10.23 15.87
C TRP A 82 -13.43 -11.18 15.14
N LEU A 83 -13.81 -10.84 13.90
CA LEU A 83 -14.77 -11.61 13.11
C LEU A 83 -14.28 -13.04 12.83
N ALA A 84 -12.98 -13.19 12.54
CA ALA A 84 -12.37 -14.48 12.32
C ALA A 84 -12.37 -15.37 13.59
N GLY A 85 -12.24 -14.77 14.76
CA GLY A 85 -12.37 -15.46 16.04
C GLY A 85 -13.78 -16.00 16.28
N HIS A 86 -14.83 -15.34 15.79
CA HIS A 86 -16.22 -15.74 15.94
C HIS A 86 -16.67 -16.77 14.91
N VAL A 87 -16.42 -16.48 13.63
CA VAL A 87 -16.87 -17.32 12.50
C VAL A 87 -16.00 -18.56 12.32
N GLY A 88 -14.78 -18.52 12.83
CA GLY A 88 -13.72 -19.51 12.60
C GLY A 88 -12.86 -19.16 11.39
N TYR A 89 -11.57 -19.39 11.54
CA TYR A 89 -10.53 -18.90 10.61
C TYR A 89 -10.72 -19.34 9.16
N LYS A 90 -11.06 -20.62 8.94
CA LYS A 90 -11.30 -21.16 7.59
C LYS A 90 -12.51 -20.51 6.92
N ARG A 91 -13.65 -20.46 7.63
CA ARG A 91 -14.89 -19.89 7.11
C ARG A 91 -14.73 -18.39 6.82
N PHE A 92 -14.08 -17.68 7.72
CA PHE A 92 -13.79 -16.25 7.57
C PHE A 92 -12.98 -15.98 6.31
N LEU A 93 -11.86 -16.69 6.11
CA LEU A 93 -10.97 -16.48 4.95
C LEU A 93 -11.67 -16.79 3.62
N ILE A 94 -12.47 -17.86 3.57
CA ILE A 94 -13.26 -18.20 2.39
C ILE A 94 -14.33 -17.14 2.12
N ALA A 95 -15.07 -16.72 3.17
CA ALA A 95 -16.12 -15.71 3.04
C ALA A 95 -15.56 -14.36 2.56
N THR A 96 -14.43 -13.90 3.10
CA THR A 96 -13.78 -12.65 2.66
C THR A 96 -13.24 -12.75 1.23
N THR A 97 -12.72 -13.92 0.82
CA THR A 97 -12.27 -14.16 -0.56
C THR A 97 -13.45 -14.07 -1.53
N ILE A 98 -14.58 -14.71 -1.20
CA ILE A 98 -15.81 -14.65 -2.02
C ILE A 98 -16.36 -13.23 -2.06
N LEU A 99 -16.43 -12.55 -0.91
CA LEU A 99 -16.94 -11.18 -0.83
C LEU A 99 -16.09 -10.21 -1.66
N PHE A 100 -14.76 -10.36 -1.64
CA PHE A 100 -13.86 -9.57 -2.48
C PHE A 100 -14.10 -9.81 -3.98
N ALA A 101 -14.32 -11.07 -4.38
CA ALA A 101 -14.63 -11.41 -5.77
C ALA A 101 -15.99 -10.83 -6.22
N ILE A 102 -17.02 -10.93 -5.37
CA ILE A 102 -18.34 -10.32 -5.64
C ILE A 102 -18.20 -8.80 -5.78
N ALA A 103 -17.47 -8.14 -4.87
CA ALA A 103 -17.24 -6.72 -4.94
C ALA A 103 -16.43 -6.34 -6.19
N SER A 104 -15.46 -7.17 -6.61
CA SER A 104 -14.72 -6.97 -7.87
C SER A 104 -15.65 -7.04 -9.08
N MET A 105 -16.58 -8.01 -9.11
CA MET A 105 -17.60 -8.07 -10.17
C MET A 105 -18.49 -6.83 -10.14
N GLY A 106 -18.92 -6.38 -8.95
CA GLY A 106 -19.68 -5.16 -8.79
C GLY A 106 -18.95 -3.93 -9.33
N CYS A 107 -17.63 -3.81 -9.10
CA CYS A 107 -16.82 -2.74 -9.69
C CYS A 107 -16.78 -2.85 -11.23
N ALA A 108 -16.66 -4.06 -11.78
CA ALA A 108 -16.60 -4.29 -13.22
C ALA A 108 -17.90 -3.87 -13.96
N VAL A 109 -19.06 -4.00 -13.32
CA VAL A 109 -20.36 -3.64 -13.92
C VAL A 109 -20.84 -2.24 -13.54
N SER A 110 -20.07 -1.49 -12.74
CA SER A 110 -20.45 -0.15 -12.28
C SER A 110 -20.41 0.85 -13.44
N SER A 111 -21.48 1.64 -13.57
CA SER A 111 -21.63 2.70 -14.57
C SER A 111 -21.67 4.11 -13.96
N SER A 112 -21.72 4.23 -12.64
CA SER A 112 -21.72 5.51 -11.93
C SER A 112 -20.69 5.51 -10.79
N LEU A 113 -20.27 6.72 -10.38
CA LEU A 113 -19.35 6.90 -9.25
C LEU A 113 -19.91 6.28 -7.97
N GLU A 114 -21.18 6.50 -7.67
CA GLU A 114 -21.82 6.03 -6.43
C GLU A 114 -21.82 4.51 -6.31
N THR A 115 -22.16 3.80 -7.40
CA THR A 115 -22.13 2.33 -7.41
C THR A 115 -20.71 1.81 -7.29
N LEU A 116 -19.76 2.45 -7.96
CA LEU A 116 -18.36 2.09 -7.89
C LEU A 116 -17.79 2.30 -6.49
N LEU A 117 -18.09 3.44 -5.84
CA LEU A 117 -17.67 3.72 -4.45
C LEU A 117 -18.24 2.69 -3.47
N THR A 118 -19.52 2.30 -3.65
CA THR A 118 -20.14 1.27 -2.80
C THR A 118 -19.40 -0.06 -2.90
N TRP A 119 -19.12 -0.52 -4.12
CA TRP A 119 -18.39 -1.77 -4.32
C TRP A 119 -16.92 -1.67 -3.88
N ARG A 120 -16.28 -0.51 -4.05
CA ARG A 120 -14.94 -0.25 -3.52
C ARG A 120 -14.88 -0.29 -1.99
N ALA A 121 -15.93 0.21 -1.31
CA ALA A 121 -16.03 0.09 0.15
C ALA A 121 -16.10 -1.38 0.61
N ILE A 122 -16.96 -2.17 -0.02
CA ILE A 122 -17.10 -3.61 0.27
C ILE A 122 -15.80 -4.35 -0.04
N GLN A 123 -15.15 -4.03 -1.17
CA GLN A 123 -13.90 -4.62 -1.60
C GLN A 123 -12.77 -4.32 -0.62
N GLY A 124 -12.64 -3.06 -0.15
CA GLY A 124 -11.65 -2.66 0.84
C GLY A 124 -11.83 -3.38 2.18
N PHE A 125 -13.07 -3.49 2.66
CA PHE A 125 -13.38 -4.22 3.89
C PHE A 125 -13.03 -5.71 3.78
N ALA A 126 -13.38 -6.36 2.68
CA ALA A 126 -13.01 -7.76 2.43
C ALA A 126 -11.48 -7.92 2.30
N GLY A 127 -10.80 -6.99 1.60
CA GLY A 127 -9.35 -6.96 1.43
C GLY A 127 -8.59 -6.93 2.74
N ALA A 128 -9.09 -6.23 3.75
CA ALA A 128 -8.50 -6.18 5.08
C ALA A 128 -8.33 -7.58 5.72
N GLY A 129 -9.33 -8.44 5.53
CA GLY A 129 -9.24 -9.85 5.93
C GLY A 129 -8.11 -10.59 5.20
N LEU A 130 -7.98 -10.37 3.89
CA LEU A 130 -6.99 -11.05 3.06
C LEU A 130 -5.55 -10.63 3.39
N VAL A 131 -5.30 -9.33 3.56
CA VAL A 131 -3.96 -8.78 3.84
C VAL A 131 -3.36 -9.29 5.15
N ASN A 132 -4.17 -9.51 6.18
CA ASN A 132 -3.67 -9.88 7.49
C ASN A 132 -3.63 -11.39 7.72
N TRP A 133 -4.66 -12.13 7.26
CA TRP A 133 -4.88 -13.51 7.65
C TRP A 133 -3.90 -14.51 7.07
N TRP A 134 -3.25 -14.24 5.95
CA TRP A 134 -2.22 -15.13 5.44
C TRP A 134 -1.02 -15.25 6.41
N ARG A 135 -0.60 -14.14 7.03
CA ARG A 135 0.46 -14.15 8.04
C ARG A 135 0.01 -14.87 9.31
N ALA A 136 -1.17 -14.51 9.81
CA ALA A 136 -1.76 -15.16 10.97
C ALA A 136 -1.89 -16.68 10.74
N SER A 137 -2.35 -17.11 9.57
CA SER A 137 -2.46 -18.54 9.21
C SER A 137 -1.11 -19.26 9.23
N VAL A 138 -0.04 -18.62 8.73
CA VAL A 138 1.30 -19.21 8.79
C VAL A 138 1.78 -19.34 10.23
N TYR A 139 1.58 -18.33 11.08
CA TYR A 139 1.97 -18.40 12.49
C TYR A 139 1.17 -19.45 13.28
N LEU A 140 -0.11 -19.64 12.94
CA LEU A 140 -0.99 -20.61 13.60
C LEU A 140 -0.72 -22.06 13.15
N LEU A 141 -0.50 -22.26 11.84
CA LEU A 141 -0.48 -23.58 11.21
C LEU A 141 0.92 -24.17 11.04
N MET A 142 1.96 -23.31 10.95
CA MET A 142 3.31 -23.77 10.64
C MET A 142 4.19 -23.86 11.89
N PRO A 143 4.97 -24.93 12.04
CA PRO A 143 5.98 -25.03 13.08
C PRO A 143 7.04 -23.92 12.90
N LYS A 144 7.67 -23.49 14.03
CA LYS A 144 8.62 -22.37 14.05
C LYS A 144 9.66 -22.37 12.91
N PRO A 145 10.34 -23.52 12.58
CA PRO A 145 11.34 -23.54 11.50
C PRO A 145 10.76 -23.28 10.11
N GLN A 146 9.49 -23.62 9.87
CA GLN A 146 8.83 -23.49 8.57
C GLN A 146 8.14 -22.14 8.37
N ARG A 147 7.98 -21.31 9.40
CA ARG A 147 7.27 -20.02 9.30
C ARG A 147 7.94 -19.06 8.32
N SER A 148 9.23 -18.82 8.50
CA SER A 148 9.97 -17.88 7.64
C SER A 148 9.98 -18.33 6.16
N PRO A 149 10.31 -19.57 5.80
CA PRO A 149 10.20 -20.07 4.43
C PRO A 149 8.77 -19.98 3.86
N SER A 150 7.74 -20.24 4.67
CA SER A 150 6.34 -20.16 4.22
C SER A 150 5.92 -18.73 3.93
N LEU A 151 6.25 -17.78 4.81
CA LEU A 151 6.00 -16.36 4.61
C LEU A 151 6.70 -15.85 3.34
N MET A 152 7.91 -16.32 3.07
CA MET A 152 8.65 -15.96 1.86
C MET A 152 7.98 -16.47 0.58
N ARG A 153 7.57 -17.75 0.55
CA ARG A 153 6.88 -18.35 -0.61
C ARG A 153 5.59 -17.59 -0.94
N ILE A 154 4.77 -17.31 0.07
CA ILE A 154 3.55 -16.52 -0.13
C ILE A 154 3.91 -15.13 -0.67
N SER A 155 4.84 -14.43 -0.03
CA SER A 155 5.22 -13.07 -0.46
C SER A 155 5.77 -13.02 -1.88
N THR A 156 6.48 -14.06 -2.36
CA THR A 156 6.91 -14.15 -3.76
C THR A 156 5.70 -14.13 -4.70
N VAL A 157 4.67 -14.92 -4.39
CA VAL A 157 3.43 -14.94 -5.19
C VAL A 157 2.70 -13.60 -5.12
N LEU A 158 2.71 -12.91 -3.96
CA LEU A 158 2.10 -11.58 -3.83
C LEU A 158 2.78 -10.55 -4.75
N TYR A 159 4.10 -10.53 -4.83
CA TYR A 159 4.81 -9.66 -5.77
C TYR A 159 4.58 -10.04 -7.24
N LEU A 160 4.44 -11.34 -7.53
CA LEU A 160 4.04 -11.78 -8.88
C LEU A 160 2.61 -11.35 -9.20
N SER A 161 1.69 -11.36 -8.22
CA SER A 161 0.33 -10.86 -8.38
C SER A 161 0.31 -9.34 -8.61
N SER A 162 1.16 -8.58 -7.91
CA SER A 162 1.39 -7.15 -8.14
C SER A 162 1.89 -6.89 -9.58
N ALA A 163 2.91 -7.62 -10.03
CA ALA A 163 3.41 -7.51 -11.38
C ALA A 163 2.34 -7.87 -12.43
N ALA A 164 1.56 -8.93 -12.19
CA ALA A 164 0.44 -9.30 -13.04
C ALA A 164 -0.63 -8.21 -13.07
N GLY A 165 -0.91 -7.57 -11.92
CA GLY A 165 -1.81 -6.42 -11.82
C GLY A 165 -1.39 -5.29 -12.73
N LEU A 166 -0.14 -4.87 -12.65
CA LEU A 166 0.41 -3.79 -13.47
C LEU A 166 0.40 -4.12 -14.99
N LEU A 167 0.84 -5.32 -15.36
CA LEU A 167 0.92 -5.72 -16.77
C LEU A 167 -0.45 -5.95 -17.39
N MET A 168 -1.31 -6.71 -16.70
CA MET A 168 -2.64 -7.06 -17.22
C MET A 168 -3.57 -5.85 -17.24
N SER A 169 -3.56 -5.02 -16.19
CA SER A 169 -4.43 -3.85 -16.15
C SER A 169 -4.07 -2.85 -17.25
N GLY A 170 -2.79 -2.60 -17.48
CA GLY A 170 -2.35 -1.75 -18.59
C GLY A 170 -2.83 -2.28 -19.94
N PHE A 171 -2.58 -3.57 -20.21
CA PHE A 171 -3.00 -4.20 -21.46
C PHE A 171 -4.53 -4.21 -21.65
N LEU A 172 -5.29 -4.56 -20.61
CA LEU A 172 -6.75 -4.62 -20.68
C LEU A 172 -7.36 -3.24 -20.90
N THR A 173 -6.82 -2.21 -20.26
CA THR A 173 -7.29 -0.83 -20.38
C THR A 173 -7.03 -0.26 -21.77
N ASP A 174 -5.82 -0.41 -22.30
CA ASP A 174 -5.47 0.14 -23.63
C ASP A 174 -6.17 -0.60 -24.78
N ARG A 175 -6.51 -1.88 -24.63
CA ARG A 175 -7.10 -2.69 -25.71
C ARG A 175 -8.61 -2.84 -25.64
N PHE A 176 -9.17 -2.72 -24.44
CA PHE A 176 -10.59 -2.99 -24.19
C PHE A 176 -11.21 -1.90 -23.32
N ASP A 177 -11.36 -2.18 -22.03
CA ASP A 177 -11.97 -1.28 -21.05
C ASP A 177 -11.33 -1.51 -19.67
N TRP A 178 -11.12 -0.43 -18.91
CA TRP A 178 -10.59 -0.51 -17.55
C TRP A 178 -11.43 -1.41 -16.62
N ARG A 179 -12.72 -1.57 -16.88
CA ARG A 179 -13.61 -2.44 -16.07
C ARG A 179 -13.15 -3.88 -16.04
N LEU A 180 -12.49 -4.35 -17.11
CA LEU A 180 -12.01 -5.73 -17.22
C LEU A 180 -10.87 -6.05 -16.25
N ILE A 181 -10.21 -5.03 -15.66
CA ILE A 181 -9.15 -5.26 -14.65
C ILE A 181 -9.65 -6.00 -13.41
N PHE A 182 -10.94 -5.94 -13.12
CA PHE A 182 -11.52 -6.62 -11.97
C PHE A 182 -11.82 -8.10 -12.20
N LEU A 183 -11.94 -8.55 -13.45
CA LEU A 183 -12.31 -9.94 -13.79
C LEU A 183 -11.25 -10.99 -13.38
N PRO A 184 -9.93 -10.76 -13.49
CA PRO A 184 -8.94 -11.73 -13.03
C PRO A 184 -9.09 -12.12 -11.55
N ASN A 185 -9.68 -11.25 -10.72
CA ASN A 185 -9.97 -11.58 -9.33
C ASN A 185 -10.89 -12.78 -9.16
N LEU A 186 -11.77 -13.06 -10.13
CA LEU A 186 -12.64 -14.25 -10.10
C LEU A 186 -11.82 -15.54 -10.24
N LEU A 187 -10.78 -15.54 -11.09
CA LEU A 187 -9.89 -16.67 -11.25
C LEU A 187 -9.04 -16.91 -9.98
N TYR A 188 -8.50 -15.82 -9.42
CA TYR A 188 -7.80 -15.89 -8.14
C TYR A 188 -8.72 -16.46 -7.04
N ALA A 189 -9.96 -15.96 -6.94
CA ALA A 189 -10.92 -16.40 -5.93
C ALA A 189 -11.30 -17.88 -6.12
N ALA A 190 -11.60 -18.30 -7.35
CA ALA A 190 -11.94 -19.70 -7.62
C ALA A 190 -10.81 -20.65 -7.22
N GLY A 191 -9.56 -20.33 -7.62
CA GLY A 191 -8.39 -21.09 -7.21
C GLY A 191 -8.15 -21.09 -5.70
N ALA A 192 -8.24 -19.92 -5.07
CA ALA A 192 -8.06 -19.77 -3.63
C ALA A 192 -9.12 -20.55 -2.84
N VAL A 193 -10.40 -20.37 -3.16
CA VAL A 193 -11.51 -21.06 -2.46
C VAL A 193 -11.40 -22.58 -2.61
N CYS A 194 -11.12 -23.09 -3.81
CA CYS A 194 -10.92 -24.51 -4.04
C CYS A 194 -9.80 -25.08 -3.16
N LEU A 195 -8.64 -24.43 -3.13
CA LEU A 195 -7.50 -24.86 -2.34
C LEU A 195 -7.74 -24.72 -0.83
N LEU A 196 -8.37 -23.64 -0.39
CA LEU A 196 -8.67 -23.42 1.02
C LEU A 196 -9.74 -24.36 1.55
N LEU A 197 -10.77 -24.69 0.75
CA LEU A 197 -11.77 -25.69 1.11
C LEU A 197 -11.11 -27.05 1.34
N ARG A 198 -10.18 -27.44 0.46
CA ARG A 198 -9.54 -28.76 0.49
C ARG A 198 -8.42 -28.88 1.51
N TYR A 199 -7.58 -27.86 1.65
CA TYR A 199 -6.31 -27.96 2.38
C TYR A 199 -6.23 -27.13 3.65
N TYR A 200 -7.11 -26.16 3.88
CA TYR A 200 -7.10 -25.39 5.13
C TYR A 200 -7.74 -26.23 6.26
N PRO A 201 -7.00 -26.53 7.33
CA PRO A 201 -7.54 -27.36 8.42
C PRO A 201 -8.66 -26.61 9.16
N THR A 202 -9.67 -27.35 9.60
CA THR A 202 -10.69 -26.80 10.48
C THR A 202 -10.10 -26.71 11.90
N ILE A 203 -9.76 -25.51 12.31
CA ILE A 203 -9.27 -25.25 13.67
C ILE A 203 -10.50 -24.83 14.48
N ALA A 204 -10.65 -25.44 15.64
CA ALA A 204 -11.67 -25.03 16.59
C ALA A 204 -11.47 -23.54 16.95
N PRO A 205 -12.53 -22.73 16.95
CA PRO A 205 -12.42 -21.35 17.40
C PRO A 205 -11.88 -21.30 18.84
N PRO A 206 -11.20 -20.21 19.22
CA PRO A 206 -10.78 -20.01 20.60
C PRO A 206 -12.00 -20.19 21.53
N SER A 207 -11.75 -20.67 22.75
CA SER A 207 -12.82 -20.97 23.71
C SER A 207 -13.89 -19.86 23.79
N PRO A 208 -15.18 -20.22 23.93
CA PRO A 208 -16.27 -19.26 23.97
C PRO A 208 -16.07 -18.10 24.95
N SER A 209 -15.32 -18.31 26.02
CA SER A 209 -14.99 -17.30 27.02
C SER A 209 -14.13 -16.15 26.51
N ARG A 210 -13.30 -16.36 25.48
CA ARG A 210 -12.50 -15.30 24.82
C ARG A 210 -13.31 -14.56 23.75
N VAL A 211 -14.25 -15.25 23.11
CA VAL A 211 -15.13 -14.72 22.08
C VAL A 211 -16.27 -13.89 22.68
N ALA A 212 -16.76 -14.26 23.89
CA ALA A 212 -17.87 -13.58 24.57
C ALA A 212 -17.54 -12.17 25.06
N ARG A 213 -16.27 -11.75 25.03
CA ARG A 213 -15.83 -10.43 25.50
C ARG A 213 -15.23 -9.63 24.35
N THR A 214 -16.07 -9.15 23.47
CA THR A 214 -15.66 -8.27 22.38
C THR A 214 -15.64 -6.83 22.84
N ASP A 215 -14.57 -6.12 22.53
CA ASP A 215 -14.44 -4.67 22.78
C ASP A 215 -15.21 -3.86 21.72
N TRP A 216 -16.57 -3.98 21.72
CA TRP A 216 -17.39 -3.22 20.78
C TRP A 216 -17.17 -1.70 20.85
N PRO A 217 -17.11 -1.08 22.05
CA PRO A 217 -16.84 0.35 22.13
C PRO A 217 -15.48 0.71 21.54
N GLY A 218 -14.44 -0.08 21.82
CA GLY A 218 -13.12 0.12 21.24
C GLY A 218 -13.10 0.00 19.72
N ILE A 219 -13.77 -1.03 19.14
CA ILE A 219 -13.89 -1.19 17.69
C ILE A 219 -14.58 0.02 17.06
N MET A 220 -15.72 0.45 17.61
CA MET A 220 -16.50 1.56 17.07
C MET A 220 -15.74 2.90 17.18
N LEU A 221 -15.13 3.18 18.32
CA LEU A 221 -14.35 4.40 18.52
C LEU A 221 -13.13 4.44 17.58
N LEU A 222 -12.41 3.33 17.45
CA LEU A 222 -11.28 3.24 16.54
C LEU A 222 -11.74 3.39 15.09
N ALA A 223 -12.83 2.74 14.68
CA ALA A 223 -13.38 2.86 13.33
C ALA A 223 -13.74 4.32 13.01
N ILE A 224 -14.49 4.99 13.89
CA ILE A 224 -14.87 6.41 13.71
C ILE A 224 -13.62 7.28 13.61
N ALA A 225 -12.64 7.10 14.52
CA ALA A 225 -11.41 7.86 14.52
C ALA A 225 -10.63 7.71 13.20
N LEU A 226 -10.49 6.46 12.72
CA LEU A 226 -9.69 6.15 11.53
C LEU A 226 -10.39 6.57 10.24
N ILE A 227 -11.73 6.42 10.13
CA ILE A 227 -12.49 6.91 8.96
C ILE A 227 -12.35 8.44 8.87
N ALA A 228 -12.67 9.13 9.95
CA ALA A 228 -12.62 10.58 9.97
C ALA A 228 -11.20 11.08 9.66
N LEU A 229 -10.17 10.45 10.24
CA LEU A 229 -8.78 10.78 9.96
C LEU A 229 -8.41 10.55 8.49
N GLN A 230 -8.81 9.41 7.92
CA GLN A 230 -8.53 9.07 6.53
C GLN A 230 -9.13 10.08 5.55
N ILE A 231 -10.37 10.50 5.81
CA ILE A 231 -11.03 11.53 5.00
C ILE A 231 -10.30 12.87 5.15
N VAL A 232 -9.95 13.29 6.36
CA VAL A 232 -9.18 14.51 6.60
C VAL A 232 -7.84 14.48 5.85
N LEU A 233 -7.11 13.37 5.90
CA LEU A 233 -5.80 13.23 5.25
C LEU A 233 -5.92 13.24 3.71
N ASN A 234 -6.91 12.57 3.15
CA ASN A 234 -7.04 12.49 1.69
C ASN A 234 -7.73 13.72 1.08
N ARG A 235 -8.65 14.34 1.81
CA ARG A 235 -9.47 15.44 1.31
C ARG A 235 -9.03 16.82 1.81
N GLY A 236 -8.19 16.87 2.84
CA GLY A 236 -7.81 18.13 3.47
C GLY A 236 -7.29 19.18 2.49
N GLN A 237 -6.41 18.79 1.56
CA GLN A 237 -5.84 19.69 0.56
C GLN A 237 -6.89 20.19 -0.44
N ILE A 238 -7.82 19.33 -0.84
CA ILE A 238 -8.87 19.65 -1.83
C ILE A 238 -9.91 20.59 -1.21
N ASP A 239 -10.28 20.35 0.05
CA ASP A 239 -11.33 21.05 0.77
C ASP A 239 -10.82 22.22 1.65
N ASP A 240 -9.65 22.78 1.35
CA ASP A 240 -9.05 23.92 2.07
C ASP A 240 -8.85 23.68 3.58
N TRP A 241 -8.44 22.47 3.95
CA TRP A 241 -8.09 22.08 5.33
C TRP A 241 -9.06 22.65 6.38
N PHE A 242 -8.52 23.36 7.39
CA PHE A 242 -9.32 23.92 8.48
C PHE A 242 -10.18 25.14 8.06
N GLY A 243 -10.12 25.61 6.80
CA GLY A 243 -11.09 26.52 6.21
C GLY A 243 -12.46 25.87 6.05
N SER A 244 -12.49 24.58 5.68
CA SER A 244 -13.71 23.80 5.51
C SER A 244 -14.35 23.41 6.85
N ARG A 245 -15.66 23.59 6.98
CA ARG A 245 -16.43 23.10 8.14
C ARG A 245 -16.42 21.58 8.25
N LEU A 246 -16.47 20.90 7.09
CA LEU A 246 -16.42 19.44 7.03
C LEU A 246 -15.12 18.90 7.61
N ILE A 247 -13.99 19.40 7.12
CA ILE A 247 -12.66 18.96 7.57
C ILE A 247 -12.45 19.25 9.06
N ARG A 248 -12.84 20.45 9.54
CA ARG A 248 -12.78 20.78 10.98
C ARG A 248 -13.58 19.81 11.83
N ASN A 249 -14.82 19.51 11.42
CA ASN A 249 -15.69 18.60 12.16
C ASN A 249 -15.14 17.18 12.15
N LEU A 250 -14.63 16.70 11.01
CA LEU A 250 -14.02 15.37 10.89
C LEU A 250 -12.72 15.27 11.70
N ALA A 251 -11.86 16.30 11.68
CA ALA A 251 -10.65 16.36 12.50
C ALA A 251 -10.97 16.34 13.99
N GLY A 252 -11.96 17.14 14.41
CA GLY A 252 -12.47 17.14 15.79
C GLY A 252 -13.06 15.78 16.19
N THR A 253 -13.88 15.18 15.32
CA THR A 253 -14.44 13.85 15.54
C THR A 253 -13.36 12.78 15.64
N SER A 254 -12.36 12.83 14.76
CA SER A 254 -11.23 11.89 14.80
C SER A 254 -10.44 12.03 16.10
N ALA A 255 -10.09 13.25 16.49
CA ALA A 255 -9.34 13.51 17.72
C ALA A 255 -10.14 13.08 18.98
N ALA A 256 -11.42 13.41 19.04
CA ALA A 256 -12.30 13.02 20.14
C ALA A 256 -12.47 11.50 20.22
N ALA A 257 -12.77 10.84 19.09
CA ALA A 257 -12.93 9.40 19.05
C ALA A 257 -11.64 8.66 19.38
N LEU A 258 -10.48 9.14 18.92
CA LEU A 258 -9.18 8.56 19.27
C LEU A 258 -8.85 8.75 20.76
N GLY A 259 -9.13 9.95 21.30
CA GLY A 259 -8.97 10.23 22.73
C GLY A 259 -9.85 9.31 23.60
N LEU A 260 -11.13 9.18 23.25
CA LEU A 260 -12.06 8.27 23.91
C LEU A 260 -11.64 6.80 23.75
N PHE A 261 -11.13 6.41 22.58
CA PHE A 261 -10.57 5.07 22.36
C PHE A 261 -9.40 4.79 23.31
N LEU A 262 -8.44 5.71 23.42
CA LEU A 262 -7.30 5.55 24.32
C LEU A 262 -7.75 5.46 25.78
N LEU A 263 -8.65 6.32 26.22
CA LEU A 263 -9.21 6.29 27.57
C LEU A 263 -9.94 4.97 27.83
N TRP A 264 -10.71 4.48 26.86
CA TRP A 264 -11.40 3.21 26.96
C TRP A 264 -10.45 2.00 27.03
N GLN A 265 -9.36 2.00 26.23
CA GLN A 265 -8.37 0.92 26.25
C GLN A 265 -7.65 0.79 27.60
N TYR A 266 -7.45 1.89 28.31
CA TYR A 266 -6.86 1.90 29.67
C TYR A 266 -7.89 1.76 30.80
N SER A 267 -9.18 1.72 30.48
CA SER A 267 -10.25 1.62 31.47
C SER A 267 -10.25 0.22 32.14
N PRO A 268 -10.35 0.16 33.49
CA PRO A 268 -10.52 -1.13 34.20
C PRO A 268 -11.77 -1.91 33.80
N GLN A 269 -12.75 -1.24 33.19
CA GLN A 269 -13.99 -1.86 32.72
C GLN A 269 -13.75 -2.67 31.43
N ASN A 270 -12.73 -2.32 30.63
CA ASN A 270 -12.37 -3.05 29.43
C ASN A 270 -11.53 -4.30 29.77
N ARG A 271 -12.23 -5.44 29.87
CA ARG A 271 -11.61 -6.72 30.23
C ARG A 271 -10.96 -7.45 29.04
N ALA A 272 -11.14 -6.98 27.83
CA ALA A 272 -10.59 -7.58 26.60
C ALA A 272 -10.25 -6.48 25.57
N PRO A 273 -9.20 -5.67 25.81
CA PRO A 273 -8.84 -4.57 24.95
C PRO A 273 -8.56 -5.04 23.51
N LEU A 274 -9.02 -4.26 22.53
CA LEU A 274 -8.85 -4.55 21.11
C LEU A 274 -7.37 -4.56 20.70
N LEU A 275 -6.60 -3.62 21.24
CA LEU A 275 -5.15 -3.51 21.02
C LEU A 275 -4.43 -3.51 22.37
N ASP A 276 -3.48 -4.41 22.52
CA ASP A 276 -2.61 -4.39 23.71
C ASP A 276 -1.58 -3.25 23.59
N LEU A 277 -2.00 -2.03 23.94
CA LEU A 277 -1.15 -0.84 23.88
C LEU A 277 0.05 -0.92 24.84
N VAL A 278 0.05 -1.82 25.81
CA VAL A 278 1.19 -2.07 26.69
C VAL A 278 2.40 -2.56 25.89
N LEU A 279 2.18 -3.25 24.77
CA LEU A 279 3.24 -3.68 23.86
C LEU A 279 4.06 -2.51 23.28
N ILE A 280 3.47 -1.31 23.17
CA ILE A 280 4.16 -0.12 22.67
C ILE A 280 5.29 0.33 23.62
N ARG A 281 5.22 -0.02 24.90
CA ARG A 281 6.28 0.28 25.87
C ARG A 281 7.57 -0.53 25.62
N ASP A 282 7.48 -1.67 24.94
CA ASP A 282 8.68 -2.39 24.49
C ASP A 282 9.35 -1.62 23.35
N ARG A 283 10.60 -1.18 23.58
CA ARG A 283 11.41 -0.44 22.59
C ARG A 283 11.52 -1.16 21.25
N ARG A 284 11.43 -2.48 21.24
CA ARG A 284 11.49 -3.32 20.04
C ARG A 284 10.24 -3.18 19.20
N VAL A 285 9.09 -3.25 19.85
CA VAL A 285 7.79 -3.07 19.20
C VAL A 285 7.65 -1.63 18.70
N MET A 286 8.01 -0.66 19.53
CA MET A 286 7.98 0.76 19.16
C MET A 286 8.87 1.05 17.94
N SER A 287 10.10 0.52 17.91
CA SER A 287 11.00 0.73 16.76
C SER A 287 10.44 0.14 15.47
N ALA A 288 9.82 -1.04 15.53
CA ALA A 288 9.18 -1.63 14.36
C ALA A 288 7.96 -0.84 13.89
N ILE A 289 7.16 -0.34 14.83
CA ILE A 289 6.03 0.54 14.53
C ILE A 289 6.51 1.78 13.80
N LEU A 290 7.51 2.50 14.33
CA LEU A 290 8.05 3.71 13.72
C LEU A 290 8.62 3.44 12.33
N ILE A 291 9.47 2.41 12.18
CA ILE A 291 9.98 2.02 10.86
C ILE A 291 8.82 1.60 9.94
N GLY A 292 7.81 0.93 10.48
CA GLY A 292 6.59 0.55 9.75
C GLY A 292 5.83 1.76 9.21
N VAL A 293 5.64 2.81 10.03
CA VAL A 293 5.01 4.08 9.61
C VAL A 293 5.80 4.72 8.48
N PHE A 294 7.10 4.95 8.65
CA PHE A 294 7.92 5.60 7.63
C PHE A 294 8.03 4.79 6.34
N THR A 295 8.18 3.48 6.44
CA THR A 295 8.18 2.62 5.24
C THR A 295 6.81 2.58 4.58
N GLY A 296 5.72 2.58 5.34
CA GLY A 296 4.36 2.73 4.81
C GLY A 296 4.20 4.02 4.00
N MET A 297 4.67 5.15 4.53
CA MET A 297 4.64 6.46 3.85
C MET A 297 5.35 6.40 2.49
N ILE A 298 6.59 5.88 2.45
CA ILE A 298 7.38 5.85 1.22
C ILE A 298 6.78 4.88 0.20
N LEU A 299 6.41 3.67 0.64
CA LEU A 299 5.93 2.62 -0.27
C LEU A 299 4.62 2.99 -0.96
N SER A 300 3.65 3.49 -0.21
CA SER A 300 2.37 3.91 -0.78
C SER A 300 2.51 5.21 -1.58
N GLY A 301 3.33 6.13 -1.10
CA GLY A 301 3.58 7.39 -1.78
C GLY A 301 4.26 7.20 -3.14
N SER A 302 5.28 6.36 -3.24
CA SER A 302 5.99 6.13 -4.50
C SER A 302 5.11 5.42 -5.54
N LEU A 303 4.25 4.48 -5.10
CA LEU A 303 3.30 3.76 -5.97
C LEU A 303 2.11 4.63 -6.39
N PHE A 304 1.87 5.76 -5.72
CA PHE A 304 0.91 6.77 -6.12
C PHE A 304 1.55 7.78 -7.10
N VAL A 305 2.68 8.36 -6.74
CA VAL A 305 3.33 9.48 -7.45
C VAL A 305 3.89 9.06 -8.82
N LEU A 306 4.51 7.89 -8.94
CA LEU A 306 5.19 7.48 -10.17
C LEU A 306 4.23 7.18 -11.34
N PRO A 307 3.14 6.40 -11.17
CA PRO A 307 2.17 6.20 -12.25
C PRO A 307 1.55 7.51 -12.72
N GLU A 308 1.20 8.39 -11.78
CA GLU A 308 0.58 9.68 -12.08
C GLU A 308 1.51 10.58 -12.91
N PHE A 309 2.79 10.65 -12.55
CA PHE A 309 3.79 11.36 -13.35
C PHE A 309 3.90 10.81 -14.77
N LEU A 310 4.04 9.51 -14.92
CA LEU A 310 4.23 8.86 -16.23
C LEU A 310 3.03 9.07 -17.16
N ARG A 311 1.82 9.10 -16.62
CA ARG A 311 0.60 9.20 -17.41
C ARG A 311 0.15 10.64 -17.70
N ASN A 312 0.39 11.57 -16.79
CA ASN A 312 -0.21 12.91 -16.87
C ASN A 312 0.80 14.04 -17.11
N ILE A 313 2.07 13.84 -16.74
CA ILE A 313 3.06 14.94 -16.73
C ILE A 313 4.15 14.75 -17.78
N SER A 314 4.58 13.51 -18.06
CA SER A 314 5.64 13.23 -19.03
C SER A 314 5.25 13.70 -20.44
N GLU A 315 6.18 14.33 -21.19
CA GLU A 315 6.00 14.68 -22.61
C GLU A 315 5.61 13.49 -23.49
N HIS A 316 6.17 12.32 -23.17
CA HIS A 316 5.78 11.04 -23.73
C HIS A 316 4.65 10.48 -22.89
N THR A 317 3.41 11.00 -23.04
CA THR A 317 2.25 10.43 -22.36
C THR A 317 2.24 8.91 -22.55
N TYR A 318 2.77 8.19 -21.54
CA TYR A 318 2.87 6.74 -21.60
C TYR A 318 1.48 6.11 -21.52
N SER A 319 1.21 5.15 -22.39
CA SER A 319 -0.03 4.37 -22.30
C SER A 319 -0.10 3.59 -20.97
N ALA A 320 -1.28 3.09 -20.60
CA ALA A 320 -1.43 2.26 -19.42
C ALA A 320 -0.52 1.00 -19.49
N THR A 321 -0.41 0.38 -20.68
CA THR A 321 0.48 -0.77 -20.90
C THR A 321 1.94 -0.40 -20.68
N GLN A 322 2.42 0.69 -21.24
CA GLN A 322 3.81 1.14 -21.10
C GLN A 322 4.13 1.49 -19.64
N THR A 323 3.23 2.21 -18.97
CA THR A 323 3.37 2.55 -17.55
C THR A 323 3.42 1.28 -16.69
N GLY A 324 2.54 0.33 -16.95
CA GLY A 324 2.54 -0.97 -16.28
C GLY A 324 3.84 -1.75 -16.49
N GLN A 325 4.39 -1.74 -17.72
CA GLN A 325 5.68 -2.38 -18.05
C GLN A 325 6.86 -1.72 -17.32
N ILE A 326 6.88 -0.40 -17.21
CA ILE A 326 7.92 0.32 -16.48
C ILE A 326 7.84 -0.04 -14.99
N ILE A 327 6.68 0.11 -14.39
CA ILE A 327 6.53 -0.04 -12.94
C ILE A 327 6.66 -1.50 -12.50
N CYS A 328 6.22 -2.50 -13.28
CA CYS A 328 6.30 -3.91 -12.90
C CYS A 328 7.73 -4.40 -12.58
N VAL A 329 8.76 -3.69 -13.04
CA VAL A 329 10.17 -4.00 -12.76
C VAL A 329 10.43 -4.13 -11.26
N TYR A 330 9.85 -3.26 -10.42
CA TYR A 330 10.03 -3.37 -8.97
C TYR A 330 9.44 -4.66 -8.40
N ALA A 331 8.25 -5.02 -8.85
CA ALA A 331 7.55 -6.20 -8.34
C ALA A 331 8.23 -7.50 -8.80
N LEU A 332 8.65 -7.56 -10.06
CA LEU A 332 9.41 -8.69 -10.59
C LEU A 332 10.77 -8.85 -9.89
N THR A 333 11.47 -7.76 -9.66
CA THR A 333 12.73 -7.78 -8.90
C THR A 333 12.52 -8.24 -7.46
N ALA A 334 11.50 -7.71 -6.79
CA ALA A 334 11.16 -8.13 -5.43
C ALA A 334 10.80 -9.62 -5.38
N ALA A 335 10.04 -10.14 -6.34
CA ALA A 335 9.69 -11.55 -6.44
C ALA A 335 10.92 -12.44 -6.68
N ALA A 336 11.81 -12.04 -7.61
CA ALA A 336 13.02 -12.81 -7.96
C ALA A 336 14.01 -12.91 -6.79
N VAL A 337 14.20 -11.82 -6.07
CA VAL A 337 15.18 -11.74 -4.96
C VAL A 337 14.62 -12.35 -3.66
N ARG A 338 13.31 -12.40 -3.51
CA ARG A 338 12.63 -12.86 -2.29
C ARG A 338 13.10 -14.21 -1.73
N PRO A 339 13.26 -15.27 -2.53
CA PRO A 339 13.72 -16.57 -2.05
C PRO A 339 15.12 -16.52 -1.42
N LEU A 340 15.98 -15.59 -1.86
CA LEU A 340 17.35 -15.44 -1.39
C LEU A 340 17.43 -14.72 -0.04
N MET A 341 16.35 -14.07 0.41
CA MET A 341 16.39 -13.22 1.61
C MET A 341 16.40 -14.00 2.92
N VAL A 342 15.88 -15.24 2.97
CA VAL A 342 15.94 -16.06 4.20
C VAL A 342 17.39 -16.31 4.63
N PRO A 343 18.27 -16.87 3.77
CA PRO A 343 19.67 -17.08 4.15
C PRO A 343 20.41 -15.77 4.39
N VAL A 344 20.11 -14.72 3.61
CA VAL A 344 20.75 -13.41 3.78
C VAL A 344 20.45 -12.81 5.15
N ILE A 345 19.18 -12.78 5.58
CA ILE A 345 18.78 -12.27 6.89
C ILE A 345 19.41 -13.10 8.03
N ALA A 346 19.48 -14.43 7.86
CA ALA A 346 20.08 -15.32 8.84
C ALA A 346 21.60 -15.10 9.02
N HIS A 347 22.32 -14.80 7.92
CA HIS A 347 23.78 -14.60 7.95
C HIS A 347 24.18 -13.18 8.35
N ILE A 348 23.52 -12.16 7.78
CA ILE A 348 23.88 -10.75 7.98
C ILE A 348 23.26 -10.21 9.27
N GLY A 349 22.16 -10.78 9.70
CA GLY A 349 21.37 -10.34 10.84
C GLY A 349 20.32 -9.27 10.45
N GLN A 350 19.24 -9.22 11.22
CA GLN A 350 18.07 -8.38 10.95
C GLN A 350 18.40 -6.89 10.82
N ARG A 351 19.15 -6.33 11.78
CA ARG A 351 19.46 -4.89 11.83
C ARG A 351 20.24 -4.44 10.59
N LYS A 352 21.29 -5.16 10.19
CA LYS A 352 22.08 -4.83 9.00
C LYS A 352 21.26 -4.96 7.72
N THR A 353 20.34 -5.94 7.66
CA THR A 353 19.43 -6.12 6.53
C THR A 353 18.47 -4.95 6.38
N ILE A 354 17.93 -4.42 7.48
CA ILE A 354 17.06 -3.23 7.46
C ILE A 354 17.85 -2.00 6.99
N VAL A 355 19.08 -1.79 7.49
CA VAL A 355 19.93 -0.69 7.04
C VAL A 355 20.19 -0.79 5.53
N PHE A 356 20.60 -1.97 5.05
CA PHE A 356 20.83 -2.19 3.62
C PHE A 356 19.59 -1.88 2.78
N ALA A 357 18.42 -2.38 3.22
CA ALA A 357 17.17 -2.16 2.51
C ALA A 357 16.79 -0.66 2.47
N LEU A 358 16.90 0.05 3.58
CA LEU A 358 16.62 1.49 3.63
C LEU A 358 17.61 2.30 2.78
N LEU A 359 18.90 1.92 2.73
CA LEU A 359 19.86 2.56 1.84
C LEU A 359 19.51 2.35 0.36
N MET A 360 19.06 1.14 -0.02
CA MET A 360 18.58 0.88 -1.38
C MET A 360 17.32 1.70 -1.71
N LEU A 361 16.42 1.85 -0.74
CA LEU A 361 15.22 2.68 -0.88
C LEU A 361 15.59 4.15 -1.10
N ILE A 362 16.45 4.70 -0.27
CA ILE A 362 16.93 6.09 -0.39
C ILE A 362 17.62 6.30 -1.75
N ALA A 363 18.50 5.38 -2.15
CA ALA A 363 19.18 5.45 -3.45
C ALA A 363 18.19 5.42 -4.61
N SER A 364 17.15 4.56 -4.53
CA SER A 364 16.08 4.52 -5.53
C SER A 364 15.35 5.86 -5.64
N MET A 365 14.95 6.46 -4.51
CA MET A 365 14.24 7.74 -4.50
C MET A 365 15.09 8.89 -5.05
N LEU A 366 16.38 8.94 -4.68
CA LEU A 366 17.31 9.95 -5.19
C LEU A 366 17.59 9.79 -6.69
N LEU A 367 17.68 8.56 -7.19
CA LEU A 367 17.82 8.31 -8.63
C LEU A 367 16.56 8.68 -9.40
N LEU A 368 15.37 8.36 -8.87
CA LEU A 368 14.12 8.81 -9.47
C LEU A 368 14.06 10.34 -9.53
N GLN A 369 14.36 11.03 -8.43
CA GLN A 369 14.46 12.48 -8.40
C GLN A 369 15.39 13.04 -9.49
N ARG A 370 16.58 12.44 -9.65
CA ARG A 370 17.58 12.94 -10.60
C ARG A 370 17.21 12.69 -12.07
N PHE A 371 16.55 11.56 -12.34
CA PHE A 371 16.19 11.17 -13.72
C PHE A 371 14.81 11.66 -14.15
N LEU A 372 14.03 12.24 -13.24
CA LEU A 372 12.69 12.71 -13.53
C LEU A 372 12.78 14.02 -14.30
N THR A 373 12.65 13.92 -15.64
CA THR A 373 12.52 15.06 -16.55
C THR A 373 11.35 14.79 -17.50
N THR A 374 10.83 15.83 -18.15
CA THR A 374 9.70 15.70 -19.08
C THR A 374 9.98 14.71 -20.21
N GLY A 375 11.22 14.70 -20.74
CA GLY A 375 11.65 13.87 -21.88
C GLY A 375 12.45 12.60 -21.49
N THR A 376 12.35 12.11 -20.24
CA THR A 376 13.14 10.94 -19.80
C THR A 376 12.72 9.67 -20.54
N SER A 377 13.70 9.00 -21.16
CA SER A 377 13.46 7.69 -21.79
C SER A 377 13.23 6.58 -20.78
N THR A 378 12.48 5.54 -21.18
CA THR A 378 12.06 4.42 -20.32
C THR A 378 13.23 3.70 -19.62
N GLY A 379 14.41 3.65 -20.26
CA GLY A 379 15.60 2.96 -19.73
C GLY A 379 16.12 3.55 -18.40
N TYR A 380 15.93 4.85 -18.16
CA TYR A 380 16.39 5.50 -16.94
C TYR A 380 15.59 5.10 -15.69
N TYR A 381 14.35 4.65 -15.86
CA TYR A 381 13.53 4.17 -14.73
C TYR A 381 13.93 2.76 -14.26
N PHE A 382 14.65 1.98 -15.07
CA PHE A 382 14.97 0.59 -14.76
C PHE A 382 15.80 0.44 -13.49
N LEU A 383 16.93 1.14 -13.39
CA LEU A 383 17.83 1.03 -12.23
C LEU A 383 17.15 1.46 -10.91
N PRO A 384 16.47 2.61 -10.83
CA PRO A 384 15.74 2.99 -9.61
C PRO A 384 14.70 1.95 -9.20
N LEU A 385 13.93 1.39 -10.13
CA LEU A 385 12.90 0.40 -9.84
C LEU A 385 13.48 -0.96 -9.43
N VAL A 386 14.63 -1.35 -9.97
CA VAL A 386 15.38 -2.52 -9.48
C VAL A 386 15.82 -2.31 -8.04
N LEU A 387 16.41 -1.15 -7.70
CA LEU A 387 16.79 -0.83 -6.31
C LEU A 387 15.59 -0.82 -5.37
N TYR A 388 14.44 -0.32 -5.85
CA TYR A 388 13.20 -0.34 -5.09
C TYR A 388 12.72 -1.78 -4.80
N GLY A 389 12.74 -2.66 -5.80
CA GLY A 389 12.43 -4.08 -5.63
C GLY A 389 13.40 -4.81 -4.68
N LEU A 390 14.71 -4.49 -4.79
CA LEU A 390 15.75 -5.00 -3.89
C LEU A 390 15.53 -4.56 -2.43
N CYS A 391 15.01 -3.35 -2.21
CA CYS A 391 14.64 -2.86 -0.89
C CYS A 391 13.43 -3.63 -0.32
N LEU A 392 12.34 -3.73 -1.11
CA LEU A 392 11.07 -4.32 -0.67
C LEU A 392 11.21 -5.77 -0.21
N SER A 393 12.04 -6.52 -0.91
CA SER A 393 12.21 -7.93 -0.64
C SER A 393 12.69 -8.23 0.78
N PRO A 394 13.77 -7.62 1.33
CA PRO A 394 14.23 -7.86 2.70
C PRO A 394 13.54 -6.99 3.75
N LEU A 395 13.08 -5.78 3.42
CA LEU A 395 12.62 -4.79 4.41
C LEU A 395 11.40 -5.25 5.21
N LEU A 396 10.33 -5.60 4.51
CA LEU A 396 9.07 -5.99 5.17
C LEU A 396 9.20 -7.23 6.08
N PRO A 397 9.90 -8.32 5.69
CA PRO A 397 10.10 -9.43 6.60
C PRO A 397 11.08 -9.12 7.73
N ALA A 398 12.14 -8.36 7.47
CA ALA A 398 13.10 -8.02 8.51
C ALA A 398 12.46 -7.17 9.61
N VAL A 399 11.63 -6.19 9.26
CA VAL A 399 10.91 -5.37 10.25
C VAL A 399 9.79 -6.16 10.92
N GLY A 400 8.91 -6.81 10.13
CA GLY A 400 7.71 -7.47 10.66
C GLY A 400 8.01 -8.75 11.46
N SER A 401 8.84 -9.66 10.92
CA SER A 401 9.10 -10.95 11.56
C SER A 401 10.09 -10.86 12.72
N GLY A 402 11.08 -9.99 12.62
CA GLY A 402 12.11 -9.89 13.65
C GLY A 402 11.61 -9.27 14.95
N THR A 403 10.64 -8.39 14.87
CA THR A 403 10.04 -7.74 16.04
C THR A 403 8.99 -8.64 16.67
N VAL A 404 8.14 -9.22 15.82
CA VAL A 404 7.06 -10.10 16.26
C VAL A 404 7.58 -11.44 16.80
N ALA A 405 8.71 -11.95 16.28
CA ALA A 405 9.30 -13.21 16.73
C ALA A 405 9.77 -13.20 18.21
N GLN A 406 9.93 -12.02 18.79
CA GLN A 406 10.38 -11.84 20.18
C GLN A 406 9.23 -11.57 21.16
N ILE A 407 8.01 -11.40 20.67
CA ILE A 407 6.81 -11.26 21.49
C ILE A 407 6.37 -12.63 21.99
N ALA A 408 5.85 -12.68 23.22
CA ALA A 408 5.27 -13.89 23.78
C ALA A 408 4.20 -14.48 22.83
N GLN A 409 4.12 -15.80 22.75
CA GLN A 409 3.34 -16.49 21.71
C GLN A 409 1.83 -16.22 21.81
N ASP A 410 1.34 -15.92 23.00
CA ASP A 410 -0.04 -15.52 23.30
C ASP A 410 -0.38 -14.09 22.81
N LYS A 411 0.61 -13.19 22.72
CA LYS A 411 0.48 -11.79 22.27
C LYS A 411 0.96 -11.54 20.84
N LEU A 412 1.34 -12.59 20.13
CA LEU A 412 1.92 -12.51 18.79
C LEU A 412 0.98 -11.85 17.77
N LEU A 413 -0.30 -12.24 17.82
CA LEU A 413 -1.32 -11.70 16.91
C LEU A 413 -1.60 -10.22 17.18
N ASP A 414 -1.59 -9.81 18.44
CA ASP A 414 -1.79 -8.42 18.84
C ASP A 414 -0.64 -7.54 18.34
N GLY A 415 0.61 -8.01 18.46
CA GLY A 415 1.78 -7.33 17.94
C GLY A 415 1.78 -7.19 16.41
N VAL A 416 1.37 -8.24 15.68
CA VAL A 416 1.21 -8.19 14.21
C VAL A 416 0.14 -7.18 13.82
N SER A 417 -1.01 -7.20 14.50
CA SER A 417 -2.12 -6.29 14.26
C SER A 417 -1.69 -4.84 14.47
N LEU A 418 -1.05 -4.57 15.60
CA LEU A 418 -0.55 -3.24 15.94
C LEU A 418 0.43 -2.72 14.87
N TYR A 419 1.44 -3.52 14.51
CA TYR A 419 2.37 -3.16 13.45
C TYR A 419 1.69 -2.86 12.12
N MET A 420 0.73 -3.69 11.69
CA MET A 420 0.02 -3.52 10.42
C MET A 420 -0.87 -2.28 10.42
N THR A 421 -1.55 -2.01 11.54
CA THR A 421 -2.39 -0.80 11.69
C THR A 421 -1.55 0.46 11.55
N PHE A 422 -0.42 0.53 12.26
CA PHE A 422 0.47 1.70 12.18
C PHE A 422 1.17 1.84 10.82
N ARG A 423 1.55 0.72 10.18
CA ARG A 423 2.07 0.76 8.82
C ARG A 423 1.04 1.28 7.83
N GLN A 424 -0.22 0.88 7.96
CA GLN A 424 -1.31 1.37 7.10
C GLN A 424 -1.62 2.85 7.36
N PHE A 425 -1.57 3.28 8.63
CA PHE A 425 -1.62 4.70 8.98
C PHE A 425 -0.50 5.49 8.28
N GLY A 426 0.75 4.98 8.33
CA GLY A 426 1.86 5.56 7.60
C GLY A 426 1.61 5.65 6.10
N ALA A 427 1.04 4.61 5.49
CA ALA A 427 0.70 4.60 4.07
C ALA A 427 -0.26 5.73 3.69
N SER A 428 -1.32 5.92 4.47
CA SER A 428 -2.30 7.00 4.26
C SER A 428 -1.69 8.38 4.49
N LEU A 429 -0.91 8.53 5.57
CA LEU A 429 -0.23 9.79 5.89
C LEU A 429 0.77 10.18 4.78
N GLY A 430 1.47 9.18 4.21
CA GLY A 430 2.42 9.41 3.13
C GLY A 430 1.77 9.97 1.87
N VAL A 431 0.67 9.38 1.42
CA VAL A 431 -0.08 9.88 0.26
C VAL A 431 -0.61 11.29 0.52
N ALA A 432 -1.18 11.55 1.71
CA ALA A 432 -1.69 12.86 2.06
C ALA A 432 -0.60 13.94 2.06
N LEU A 433 0.54 13.68 2.71
CA LEU A 433 1.67 14.62 2.74
C LEU A 433 2.24 14.88 1.34
N LEU A 434 2.29 13.87 0.48
CA LEU A 434 2.75 14.03 -0.89
C LEU A 434 1.79 14.88 -1.72
N ASN A 435 0.47 14.70 -1.58
CA ASN A 435 -0.52 15.56 -2.24
C ASN A 435 -0.37 17.03 -1.83
N ILE A 436 -0.18 17.29 -0.53
CA ILE A 436 0.10 18.64 -0.02
C ILE A 436 1.38 19.20 -0.63
N LEU A 437 2.45 18.39 -0.59
CA LEU A 437 3.76 18.78 -1.10
C LEU A 437 3.69 19.10 -2.60
N LEU A 438 3.05 18.24 -3.40
CA LEU A 438 2.89 18.44 -4.85
C LEU A 438 2.16 19.75 -5.13
N ALA A 439 1.00 20.00 -4.50
CA ALA A 439 0.21 21.21 -4.71
C ALA A 439 1.00 22.49 -4.36
N HIS A 440 1.67 22.51 -3.20
CA HIS A 440 2.47 23.66 -2.77
C HIS A 440 3.70 23.87 -3.65
N ARG A 441 4.40 22.80 -4.05
CA ARG A 441 5.59 22.89 -4.89
C ARG A 441 5.25 23.27 -6.33
N GLU A 442 4.15 22.78 -6.85
CA GLU A 442 3.68 23.16 -8.18
C GLU A 442 3.34 24.67 -8.25
N THR A 443 2.65 25.20 -7.25
CA THR A 443 2.41 26.64 -7.12
C THR A 443 3.72 27.43 -7.03
N LEU A 444 4.66 26.97 -6.20
CA LEU A 444 5.96 27.63 -6.01
C LEU A 444 6.79 27.61 -7.30
N HIS A 445 6.90 26.44 -7.97
CA HIS A 445 7.68 26.33 -9.20
C HIS A 445 7.03 27.06 -10.36
N SER A 446 5.69 27.02 -10.46
CA SER A 446 4.94 27.79 -11.46
C SER A 446 5.20 29.28 -11.31
N SER A 447 5.04 29.86 -10.10
CA SER A 447 5.29 31.27 -9.88
C SER A 447 6.73 31.66 -10.27
N ARG A 448 7.73 30.87 -9.83
CA ARG A 448 9.14 31.15 -10.17
C ARG A 448 9.42 31.06 -11.68
N LEU A 449 8.86 30.05 -12.37
CA LEU A 449 9.07 29.91 -13.81
C LEU A 449 8.37 31.05 -14.57
N PHE A 450 7.16 31.45 -14.16
CA PHE A 450 6.48 32.58 -14.77
C PHE A 450 7.21 33.91 -14.50
N ASP A 451 7.81 34.09 -13.32
CA ASP A 451 8.63 35.28 -13.00
C ASP A 451 9.89 35.37 -13.89
N HIS A 452 10.40 34.23 -14.41
CA HIS A 452 11.52 34.21 -15.36
C HIS A 452 11.10 34.36 -16.82
N LEU A 453 9.80 34.27 -17.15
CA LEU A 453 9.27 34.46 -18.51
C LEU A 453 8.97 35.96 -18.77
N HIS A 454 10.00 36.79 -18.74
CA HIS A 454 9.84 38.22 -19.06
C HIS A 454 9.66 38.42 -20.55
N SER A 455 8.73 39.32 -20.89
CA SER A 455 8.43 39.70 -22.28
C SER A 455 9.61 40.36 -23.03
N GLN A 456 10.67 40.73 -22.31
CA GLN A 456 11.89 41.35 -22.86
C GLN A 456 13.08 40.38 -22.89
N ASP A 457 12.95 39.16 -22.37
CA ASP A 457 14.05 38.18 -22.38
C ASP A 457 14.23 37.58 -23.78
N ALA A 458 15.46 37.62 -24.29
CA ALA A 458 15.79 37.15 -25.63
C ALA A 458 15.45 35.65 -25.84
N ALA A 459 15.60 34.82 -24.83
CA ALA A 459 15.29 33.40 -24.91
C ALA A 459 13.76 33.16 -24.99
N THR A 460 12.99 33.91 -24.20
CA THR A 460 11.51 33.87 -24.23
C THR A 460 11.00 34.34 -25.58
N LEU A 461 11.51 35.45 -26.11
CA LEU A 461 11.14 35.97 -27.43
C LEU A 461 11.51 34.99 -28.56
N ALA A 462 12.70 34.40 -28.53
CA ALA A 462 13.13 33.40 -29.51
C ALA A 462 12.23 32.16 -29.48
N SER A 463 11.85 31.69 -28.29
CA SER A 463 10.92 30.55 -28.11
C SER A 463 9.53 30.86 -28.65
N LEU A 464 8.98 32.05 -28.36
CA LEU A 464 7.70 32.49 -28.87
C LEU A 464 7.73 32.64 -30.41
N ALA A 465 8.80 33.25 -30.97
CA ALA A 465 8.96 33.39 -32.40
C ALA A 465 9.03 32.04 -33.13
N SER A 466 9.81 31.09 -32.59
CA SER A 466 9.91 29.75 -33.16
C SER A 466 8.57 28.99 -33.13
N ARG A 467 7.84 29.03 -32.02
CA ARG A 467 6.52 28.39 -31.86
C ARG A 467 5.48 29.05 -32.76
N SER A 468 5.50 30.39 -32.86
CA SER A 468 4.62 31.14 -33.74
C SER A 468 4.91 30.84 -35.21
N ALA A 469 6.18 30.81 -35.64
CA ALA A 469 6.56 30.44 -36.98
C ALA A 469 6.10 29.01 -37.36
N ASN A 470 6.23 28.07 -36.42
CA ASN A 470 5.74 26.71 -36.60
C ASN A 470 4.20 26.67 -36.77
N ALA A 471 3.45 27.42 -35.95
CA ALA A 471 2.00 27.53 -36.08
C ALA A 471 1.56 28.14 -37.42
N VAL A 472 2.24 29.19 -37.89
CA VAL A 472 1.98 29.78 -39.22
C VAL A 472 2.24 28.75 -40.32
N ALA A 473 3.32 27.95 -40.22
CA ALA A 473 3.62 26.91 -41.19
C ALA A 473 2.53 25.81 -41.25
N HIS A 474 1.76 25.64 -40.16
CA HIS A 474 0.59 24.75 -40.08
C HIS A 474 -0.74 25.43 -40.45
N GLY A 475 -0.71 26.64 -41.01
CA GLY A 475 -1.88 27.32 -41.57
C GLY A 475 -2.64 28.25 -40.61
N TYR A 476 -2.13 28.53 -39.41
CA TYR A 476 -2.73 29.52 -38.52
C TYR A 476 -2.47 30.94 -39.00
N SER A 477 -3.43 31.85 -38.76
CA SER A 477 -3.20 33.29 -39.01
C SER A 477 -2.09 33.81 -38.06
N PRO A 478 -1.35 34.89 -38.45
CA PRO A 478 -0.28 35.42 -37.61
C PRO A 478 -0.72 35.77 -36.17
N ALA A 479 -1.93 36.36 -36.04
CA ALA A 479 -2.50 36.68 -34.74
C ALA A 479 -2.88 35.40 -33.92
N GLY A 480 -3.48 34.41 -34.60
CA GLY A 480 -3.79 33.12 -33.97
C GLY A 480 -2.54 32.34 -33.59
N ALA A 481 -1.49 32.37 -34.42
CA ALA A 481 -0.21 31.74 -34.17
C ALA A 481 0.50 32.33 -32.94
N ALA A 482 0.44 33.64 -32.73
CA ALA A 482 1.00 34.29 -31.54
C ALA A 482 0.28 33.86 -30.25
N GLY A 483 -1.07 33.81 -30.28
CA GLY A 483 -1.87 33.31 -29.15
C GLY A 483 -1.59 31.84 -28.83
N LEU A 484 -1.48 31.00 -29.87
CA LEU A 484 -1.13 29.58 -29.72
C LEU A 484 0.27 29.41 -29.15
N ALA A 485 1.26 30.16 -29.62
CA ALA A 485 2.63 30.12 -29.14
C ALA A 485 2.73 30.48 -27.64
N LEU A 486 1.98 31.50 -27.21
CA LEU A 486 1.90 31.90 -25.79
C LEU A 486 1.26 30.78 -24.93
N GLY A 487 0.13 30.23 -25.42
CA GLY A 487 -0.51 29.10 -24.73
C GLY A 487 0.41 27.88 -24.59
N GLN A 488 1.12 27.53 -25.67
CA GLN A 488 2.09 26.42 -25.62
C GLN A 488 3.29 26.69 -24.69
N LEU A 489 3.75 27.93 -24.59
CA LEU A 489 4.83 28.30 -23.68
C LEU A 489 4.35 28.23 -22.22
N ALA A 490 3.14 28.71 -21.93
CA ALA A 490 2.55 28.64 -20.61
C ALA A 490 2.32 27.18 -20.17
N GLU A 491 1.85 26.34 -21.10
CA GLU A 491 1.66 24.90 -20.81
C GLU A 491 2.98 24.19 -20.56
N ALA A 492 4.02 24.48 -21.35
CA ALA A 492 5.37 23.94 -21.12
C ALA A 492 5.94 24.37 -19.76
N ALA A 493 5.71 25.63 -19.34
CA ALA A 493 6.12 26.10 -18.02
C ALA A 493 5.38 25.37 -16.89
N LYS A 494 4.07 25.14 -17.02
CA LYS A 494 3.30 24.35 -16.04
C LYS A 494 3.79 22.92 -15.97
N GLN A 495 4.01 22.29 -17.10
CA GLN A 495 4.51 20.91 -17.17
C GLN A 495 5.90 20.76 -16.53
N GLN A 496 6.77 21.75 -16.74
CA GLN A 496 8.07 21.81 -16.08
C GLN A 496 7.93 22.04 -14.58
N ALA A 497 7.03 22.92 -14.13
CA ALA A 497 6.74 23.15 -12.72
C ALA A 497 6.24 21.88 -12.04
N ALA A 498 5.30 21.19 -12.67
CA ALA A 498 4.82 19.90 -12.20
C ALA A 498 5.97 18.88 -12.09
N THR A 499 6.81 18.74 -13.12
CA THR A 499 7.96 17.83 -13.12
C THR A 499 8.90 18.10 -11.95
N LEU A 500 9.22 19.35 -11.66
CA LEU A 500 10.05 19.74 -10.52
C LEU A 500 9.37 19.39 -9.19
N SER A 501 8.06 19.53 -9.10
CA SER A 501 7.28 19.17 -7.90
C SER A 501 7.31 17.68 -7.62
N TYR A 502 7.22 16.85 -8.66
CA TYR A 502 7.38 15.40 -8.54
C TYR A 502 8.81 15.00 -8.15
N ALA A 503 9.83 15.69 -8.66
CA ALA A 503 11.21 15.48 -8.22
C ALA A 503 11.39 15.83 -6.73
N ASP A 504 10.78 16.92 -6.26
CA ASP A 504 10.76 17.28 -4.83
C ASP A 504 10.04 16.22 -3.98
N ALA A 505 8.97 15.60 -4.50
CA ALA A 505 8.27 14.53 -3.82
C ALA A 505 9.17 13.30 -3.60
N PHE A 506 9.98 12.91 -4.59
CA PHE A 506 10.97 11.83 -4.43
C PHE A 506 12.09 12.20 -3.45
N SER A 507 12.53 13.47 -3.45
CA SER A 507 13.49 13.99 -2.46
C SER A 507 12.94 13.91 -1.04
N PHE A 508 11.67 14.27 -0.85
CA PHE A 508 10.98 14.17 0.44
C PHE A 508 10.87 12.72 0.91
N MET A 509 10.56 11.78 0.02
CA MET A 509 10.54 10.36 0.36
C MET A 509 11.93 9.83 0.74
N ALA A 510 12.99 10.29 0.07
CA ALA A 510 14.36 9.98 0.47
C ALA A 510 14.69 10.50 1.88
N LEU A 511 14.26 11.72 2.21
CA LEU A 511 14.40 12.30 3.55
C LEU A 511 13.68 11.46 4.61
N ILE A 512 12.45 11.03 4.35
CA ILE A 512 11.71 10.12 5.23
C ILE A 512 12.49 8.81 5.43
N GLY A 513 13.12 8.28 4.39
CA GLY A 513 13.99 7.10 4.47
C GLY A 513 15.21 7.30 5.38
N ILE A 514 15.83 8.48 5.33
CA ILE A 514 16.93 8.87 6.23
C ILE A 514 16.43 8.95 7.68
N VAL A 515 15.26 9.55 7.91
CA VAL A 515 14.65 9.58 9.25
C VAL A 515 14.37 8.16 9.76
N ALA A 516 13.86 7.27 8.90
CA ALA A 516 13.64 5.86 9.27
C ALA A 516 14.95 5.16 9.69
N LEU A 517 16.08 5.47 9.07
CA LEU A 517 17.41 4.94 9.46
C LEU A 517 17.80 5.31 10.88
N CYS A 518 17.42 6.50 11.37
CA CYS A 518 17.72 6.94 12.74
C CYS A 518 17.05 6.07 13.81
N PHE A 519 15.98 5.36 13.48
CA PHE A 519 15.28 4.45 14.40
C PHE A 519 15.79 3.01 14.37
N VAL A 520 16.61 2.64 13.38
CA VAL A 520 17.18 1.28 13.29
C VAL A 520 18.08 0.91 14.47
N PRO A 521 18.87 1.82 15.08
CA PRO A 521 19.64 1.52 16.28
C PRO A 521 18.82 1.04 17.48
N LEU A 522 17.53 1.37 17.55
CA LEU A 522 16.62 0.93 18.60
C LEU A 522 16.27 -0.58 18.49
N ILE A 523 16.47 -1.19 17.32
CA ILE A 523 16.28 -2.63 17.13
C ILE A 523 17.47 -3.36 17.75
N PRO A 524 17.24 -4.27 18.72
CA PRO A 524 18.33 -5.04 19.31
C PRO A 524 19.00 -5.94 18.28
N PRO A 525 20.32 -6.14 18.37
CA PRO A 525 21.02 -7.08 17.49
C PRO A 525 20.49 -8.49 17.74
N THR A 526 20.07 -9.18 16.69
CA THR A 526 19.79 -10.61 16.76
C THR A 526 21.11 -11.38 16.78
N PRO A 527 21.26 -12.42 17.62
CA PRO A 527 22.45 -13.24 17.59
C PRO A 527 22.57 -13.89 16.21
N VAL A 528 23.69 -13.60 15.54
CA VAL A 528 24.05 -14.25 14.27
C VAL A 528 24.34 -15.71 14.58
N ILE A 529 23.65 -16.63 13.92
CA ILE A 529 23.98 -18.05 14.02
C ILE A 529 25.34 -18.25 13.31
N ARG A 530 26.43 -18.17 14.09
CA ARG A 530 27.73 -18.64 13.61
C ARG A 530 27.64 -20.17 13.51
N LYS A 531 27.65 -20.69 12.28
CA LYS A 531 27.96 -22.11 12.02
C LYS A 531 29.43 -22.38 12.25
#